data_5ae5cf03a99daab206916dc229691094
#
_entry.id   5ae5cf03a99daab206916dc229691094
#
_cell.length_a   1.000
_cell.length_b   1.000
_cell.length_c   1.000
_cell.angle_alpha   90.00
_cell.angle_beta   90.00
_cell.angle_gamma   90.00
#
_symmetry.space_group_name_H-M   'P 1'
#
loop_
_entity.id
_entity.type
_entity.pdbx_description
1 polymer ?
#
loop_
_entity_poly.entity_id
_entity_poly.type
_entity_poly.pdbx_seq_one_letter_code
_entity_poly.pdbx_strand_id
1 'polypeptide(L)'
;MDSRKNIGHPFEPPYQSTVARYTDNYILLLSASKIFSYAGERVATAVISDALFDREYPHLKETLGMDTPGRTFVHTILYTLSSGVCHSAQYALAAMYEAACDGKLDFVNENREYARRAARLKSIFVRNGFHIVYDKDLDRDVSDGFFFTIGRNGFTGDDLVDELIHYGIAAISLRTTGSEQQGLRICTSMLGDDDYPLLEERLAAFNRNFPQT
;
A
#
# COMPACT_ATOMS: atom_id res chain seq x y z
N MET A 1 5.62 -14.63 0.31
CA MET A 1 5.38 -14.85 1.76
C MET A 1 3.87 -14.86 2.01
N ASP A 2 3.34 -15.89 2.61
CA ASP A 2 1.93 -15.86 3.01
C ASP A 2 1.77 -14.68 3.97
N SER A 3 1.03 -13.65 3.58
CA SER A 3 0.81 -12.44 4.38
C SER A 3 0.33 -12.77 5.79
N ARG A 4 -0.42 -13.87 5.93
CA ARG A 4 -0.91 -14.37 7.20
C ARG A 4 0.19 -14.86 8.16
N LYS A 5 1.38 -15.21 7.63
CA LYS A 5 2.52 -15.69 8.43
C LYS A 5 3.46 -14.58 8.88
N ASN A 6 3.35 -13.39 8.27
CA ASN A 6 4.28 -12.28 8.52
C ASN A 6 3.66 -11.10 9.27
N ILE A 7 2.39 -11.19 9.61
CA ILE A 7 1.75 -10.20 10.46
C ILE A 7 2.14 -10.53 11.90
N GLY A 8 3.10 -9.76 12.46
CA GLY A 8 3.52 -9.85 13.84
C GLY A 8 2.54 -9.19 14.80
N HIS A 9 2.92 -9.12 16.05
CA HIS A 9 2.24 -8.31 17.06
C HIS A 9 3.05 -7.05 17.34
N PRO A 10 2.41 -5.92 17.71
CA PRO A 10 3.14 -4.76 18.18
C PRO A 10 4.09 -5.13 19.33
N PHE A 11 5.33 -4.63 19.27
CA PHE A 11 6.38 -4.85 20.29
C PHE A 11 6.88 -6.29 20.47
N GLU A 12 6.42 -7.23 19.65
CA GLU A 12 6.85 -8.63 19.68
C GLU A 12 7.57 -9.01 18.37
N PRO A 13 8.63 -9.84 18.43
CA PRO A 13 9.26 -10.36 17.21
C PRO A 13 8.31 -11.37 16.49
N PRO A 14 8.45 -11.51 15.17
CA PRO A 14 9.41 -10.84 14.31
C PRO A 14 9.02 -9.40 13.98
N TYR A 15 9.97 -8.47 14.18
CA TYR A 15 9.75 -7.07 13.82
C TYR A 15 9.82 -6.87 12.31
N GLN A 16 9.10 -5.86 11.81
CA GLN A 16 9.23 -5.43 10.42
C GLN A 16 10.68 -5.03 10.13
N SER A 17 11.16 -5.42 8.96
CA SER A 17 12.48 -5.00 8.48
C SER A 17 12.48 -3.50 8.25
N THR A 18 13.52 -2.83 8.75
CA THR A 18 13.72 -1.40 8.56
C THR A 18 15.17 -1.11 8.26
N VAL A 19 15.42 -0.14 7.40
CA VAL A 19 16.76 0.34 7.06
C VAL A 19 17.51 0.88 8.28
N ALA A 20 16.79 1.39 9.29
CA ALA A 20 17.34 1.86 10.56
C ALA A 20 18.15 0.80 11.34
N ARG A 21 18.03 -0.48 11.01
CA ARG A 21 18.86 -1.56 11.58
C ARG A 21 20.27 -1.61 11.04
N TYR A 22 20.50 -1.00 9.88
CA TYR A 22 21.72 -1.19 9.11
C TYR A 22 22.55 0.09 8.94
N THR A 23 21.93 1.25 9.20
CA THR A 23 22.57 2.54 9.02
C THR A 23 21.89 3.63 9.86
N ASP A 24 22.69 4.61 10.32
CA ASP A 24 22.19 5.85 10.94
C ASP A 24 21.92 6.96 9.91
N ASN A 25 21.97 6.64 8.63
CA ASN A 25 21.74 7.59 7.54
C ASN A 25 20.45 7.22 6.80
N TYR A 26 19.30 7.52 7.42
CA TYR A 26 18.00 7.13 6.88
C TYR A 26 16.89 8.16 7.09
N ILE A 27 15.90 8.09 6.21
CA ILE A 27 14.58 8.69 6.37
C ILE A 27 13.56 7.59 6.13
N LEU A 28 12.71 7.31 7.10
CA LEU A 28 11.56 6.40 6.96
C LEU A 28 10.30 7.21 6.71
N LEU A 29 9.58 6.89 5.65
CA LEU A 29 8.30 7.50 5.31
C LEU A 29 7.18 6.52 5.66
N LEU A 30 6.37 6.86 6.65
CA LEU A 30 5.26 6.05 7.15
C LEU A 30 3.94 6.67 6.70
N SER A 31 3.31 6.08 5.70
CA SER A 31 2.03 6.56 5.19
C SER A 31 0.87 6.13 6.08
N ALA A 32 0.17 7.07 6.67
CA ALA A 32 -1.03 6.80 7.46
C ALA A 32 -2.15 6.16 6.60
N SER A 33 -2.15 6.40 5.29
CA SER A 33 -3.10 5.82 4.34
C SER A 33 -3.17 4.30 4.39
N LYS A 34 -2.05 3.63 4.70
CA LYS A 34 -1.94 2.16 4.66
C LYS A 34 -1.91 1.55 6.06
N ILE A 35 -1.29 2.22 7.03
CA ILE A 35 -1.18 1.71 8.41
C ILE A 35 -2.52 1.79 9.13
N PHE A 36 -3.22 2.93 8.99
CA PHE A 36 -4.45 3.23 9.73
C PHE A 36 -5.67 3.45 8.82
N SER A 37 -5.62 3.05 7.55
CA SER A 37 -6.68 3.32 6.55
C SER A 37 -7.06 4.82 6.44
N TYR A 38 -6.09 5.70 6.70
CA TYR A 38 -6.28 7.16 6.87
C TYR A 38 -5.95 7.93 5.59
N ALA A 39 -6.34 7.38 4.45
CA ALA A 39 -5.94 7.89 3.13
C ALA A 39 -6.57 9.26 2.79
N GLY A 40 -7.78 9.53 3.28
CA GLY A 40 -8.51 10.79 3.01
C GLY A 40 -7.83 12.02 3.57
N GLU A 41 -7.13 11.87 4.69
CA GLU A 41 -6.52 12.99 5.42
C GLU A 41 -5.17 13.45 4.85
N ARG A 42 -4.62 12.75 3.87
CA ARG A 42 -3.39 13.13 3.17
C ARG A 42 -2.20 13.41 4.09
N VAL A 43 -2.00 12.57 5.11
CA VAL A 43 -0.94 12.72 6.12
C VAL A 43 -0.03 11.50 6.15
N ALA A 44 1.24 11.74 6.42
CA ALA A 44 2.28 10.74 6.62
C ALA A 44 3.28 11.23 7.67
N THR A 45 4.06 10.33 8.24
CA THR A 45 5.14 10.62 9.17
C THR A 45 6.48 10.38 8.49
N ALA A 46 7.40 11.31 8.63
CA ALA A 46 8.81 11.12 8.30
C ALA A 46 9.60 10.92 9.60
N VAL A 47 10.29 9.79 9.72
CA VAL A 47 11.24 9.52 10.80
C VAL A 47 12.63 9.67 10.23
N ILE A 48 13.34 10.73 10.65
CA ILE A 48 14.68 11.05 10.22
C ILE A 48 15.62 10.70 11.36
N SER A 49 16.73 9.99 11.08
CA SER A 49 17.72 9.70 12.11
C SER A 49 18.35 10.99 12.65
N ASP A 50 18.69 11.02 13.94
CA ASP A 50 19.35 12.18 14.56
C ASP A 50 20.66 12.51 13.85
N ALA A 51 21.42 11.49 13.47
CA ALA A 51 22.68 11.64 12.74
C ALA A 51 22.51 12.36 11.39
N LEU A 52 21.38 12.15 10.70
CA LEU A 52 21.07 12.84 9.45
C LEU A 52 20.38 14.19 9.71
N PHE A 53 19.50 14.26 10.70
CA PHE A 53 18.71 15.46 11.02
C PHE A 53 19.59 16.65 11.37
N ASP A 54 20.64 16.42 12.20
CA ASP A 54 21.52 17.44 12.75
C ASP A 54 22.84 17.60 12.00
N ARG A 55 23.09 16.78 10.97
CA ARG A 55 24.33 16.87 10.18
C ARG A 55 24.41 18.18 9.41
N GLU A 56 25.52 18.89 9.53
CA GLU A 56 25.74 20.14 8.80
C GLU A 56 26.14 19.88 7.34
N TYR A 57 25.52 20.63 6.43
CA TYR A 57 25.82 20.67 5.00
C TYR A 57 25.94 22.12 4.54
N PRO A 58 27.17 22.62 4.34
CA PRO A 58 27.39 24.03 3.92
C PRO A 58 26.63 24.41 2.67
N HIS A 59 26.51 23.51 1.71
CA HIS A 59 25.78 23.74 0.47
C HIS A 59 24.26 23.95 0.69
N LEU A 60 23.65 23.33 1.67
CA LEU A 60 22.25 23.60 2.04
C LEU A 60 22.09 25.04 2.55
N LYS A 61 23.06 25.53 3.31
CA LYS A 61 23.07 26.89 3.82
C LYS A 61 23.14 27.93 2.70
N GLU A 62 23.97 27.69 1.70
CA GLU A 62 24.10 28.55 0.53
C GLU A 62 22.83 28.59 -0.33
N THR A 63 22.17 27.44 -0.49
CA THR A 63 21.02 27.30 -1.41
C THR A 63 19.66 27.53 -0.74
N LEU A 64 19.50 27.09 0.51
CA LEU A 64 18.20 27.08 1.21
C LEU A 64 18.22 27.88 2.53
N GLY A 65 19.35 28.51 2.89
CA GLY A 65 19.48 29.34 4.07
C GLY A 65 19.61 28.59 5.39
N MET A 66 19.61 27.27 5.37
CA MET A 66 19.76 26.39 6.56
C MET A 66 20.79 25.32 6.30
N ASP A 67 21.59 25.00 7.31
CA ASP A 67 22.74 24.09 7.20
C ASP A 67 22.43 22.61 7.54
N THR A 68 21.31 22.33 8.18
CA THR A 68 20.93 20.96 8.56
C THR A 68 19.72 20.47 7.78
N PRO A 69 19.69 19.18 7.34
CA PRO A 69 18.57 18.61 6.61
C PRO A 69 17.23 18.68 7.38
N GLY A 70 17.25 18.38 8.68
CA GLY A 70 16.05 18.40 9.50
C GLY A 70 15.39 19.77 9.55
N ARG A 71 16.16 20.80 9.83
CA ARG A 71 15.65 22.19 9.85
C ARG A 71 15.22 22.66 8.46
N THR A 72 16.01 22.34 7.43
CA THR A 72 15.66 22.63 6.03
C THR A 72 14.35 21.96 5.64
N PHE A 73 14.17 20.71 6.01
CA PHE A 73 12.94 19.97 5.71
C PHE A 73 11.72 20.62 6.37
N VAL A 74 11.79 20.90 7.68
CA VAL A 74 10.66 21.46 8.44
C VAL A 74 10.34 22.89 8.03
N HIS A 75 11.35 23.78 8.04
CA HIS A 75 11.11 25.21 7.94
C HIS A 75 11.13 25.75 6.51
N THR A 76 11.80 25.05 5.58
CA THR A 76 11.88 25.50 4.18
C THR A 76 10.99 24.63 3.30
N ILE A 77 11.24 23.31 3.23
CA ILE A 77 10.58 22.45 2.25
C ILE A 77 9.10 22.25 2.58
N LEU A 78 8.77 21.77 3.78
CA LEU A 78 7.38 21.53 4.17
C LEU A 78 6.54 22.81 4.13
N TYR A 79 7.07 23.89 4.69
CA TYR A 79 6.34 25.14 4.73
C TYR A 79 6.12 25.72 3.33
N THR A 80 7.14 25.72 2.48
CA THR A 80 7.07 26.29 1.14
C THR A 80 6.13 25.50 0.21
N LEU A 81 6.16 24.15 0.32
CA LEU A 81 5.37 23.28 -0.56
C LEU A 81 3.91 23.10 -0.11
N SER A 82 3.61 23.23 1.17
CA SER A 82 2.29 22.88 1.70
C SER A 82 1.68 23.91 2.65
N SER A 83 2.41 24.99 2.99
CA SER A 83 2.06 25.95 4.06
C SER A 83 1.82 25.25 5.42
N GLY A 84 2.30 24.04 5.59
CA GLY A 84 2.09 23.16 6.74
C GLY A 84 1.09 22.04 6.47
N VAL A 85 1.10 21.05 7.36
CA VAL A 85 0.20 19.89 7.32
C VAL A 85 -1.07 20.21 8.10
N CYS A 86 -2.21 19.67 7.67
CA CYS A 86 -3.49 19.82 8.36
C CYS A 86 -3.37 19.42 9.85
N HIS A 87 -3.66 20.35 10.75
CA HIS A 87 -3.47 20.13 12.21
C HIS A 87 -4.37 19.04 12.75
N SER A 88 -5.65 19.01 12.36
CA SER A 88 -6.59 17.97 12.82
C SER A 88 -6.12 16.57 12.41
N ALA A 89 -5.61 16.41 11.19
CA ALA A 89 -5.06 15.16 10.71
C ALA A 89 -3.80 14.72 11.51
N GLN A 90 -2.93 15.68 11.86
CA GLN A 90 -1.75 15.39 12.68
C GLN A 90 -2.13 14.96 14.10
N TYR A 91 -3.04 15.66 14.76
CA TYR A 91 -3.49 15.30 16.11
C TYR A 91 -4.19 13.94 16.14
N ALA A 92 -5.03 13.66 15.16
CA ALA A 92 -5.68 12.35 15.07
C ALA A 92 -4.67 11.23 14.82
N LEU A 93 -3.68 11.46 13.92
CA LEU A 93 -2.61 10.50 13.70
C LEU A 93 -1.75 10.27 14.94
N ALA A 94 -1.42 11.33 15.69
CA ALA A 94 -0.70 11.21 16.96
C ALA A 94 -1.47 10.36 17.96
N ALA A 95 -2.78 10.61 18.12
CA ALA A 95 -3.64 9.82 19.00
C ALA A 95 -3.73 8.34 18.58
N MET A 96 -3.73 8.04 17.27
CA MET A 96 -3.67 6.65 16.78
C MET A 96 -2.33 5.98 17.12
N TYR A 97 -1.21 6.69 16.97
CA TYR A 97 0.09 6.17 17.41
C TYR A 97 0.14 5.92 18.91
N GLU A 98 -0.33 6.86 19.73
CA GLU A 98 -0.42 6.69 21.19
C GLU A 98 -1.29 5.47 21.55
N ALA A 99 -2.46 5.34 20.95
CA ALA A 99 -3.35 4.21 21.18
C ALA A 99 -2.71 2.87 20.78
N ALA A 100 -1.94 2.85 19.69
CA ALA A 100 -1.20 1.66 19.27
C ALA A 100 -0.06 1.33 20.24
N CYS A 101 0.69 2.35 20.69
CA CYS A 101 1.76 2.18 21.70
C CYS A 101 1.22 1.72 23.07
N ASP A 102 0.04 2.18 23.44
CA ASP A 102 -0.64 1.75 24.69
C ASP A 102 -1.32 0.38 24.56
N GLY A 103 -1.27 -0.26 23.38
CA GLY A 103 -1.96 -1.53 23.12
C GLY A 103 -3.49 -1.41 23.05
N LYS A 104 -4.02 -0.19 22.91
CA LYS A 104 -5.48 0.08 22.78
C LYS A 104 -5.96 -0.05 21.33
N LEU A 105 -5.07 0.09 20.37
CA LEU A 105 -5.34 -0.04 18.94
C LEU A 105 -4.46 -1.15 18.35
N ASP A 106 -5.06 -2.30 18.05
CA ASP A 106 -4.39 -3.41 17.35
C ASP A 106 -4.57 -3.29 15.82
N PHE A 107 -3.85 -2.34 15.22
CA PHE A 107 -3.88 -2.13 13.77
C PHE A 107 -3.31 -3.33 12.98
N VAL A 108 -2.52 -4.19 13.62
CA VAL A 108 -1.99 -5.41 12.99
C VAL A 108 -3.12 -6.42 12.81
N ASN A 109 -4.00 -6.56 13.81
CA ASN A 109 -5.15 -7.46 13.71
C ASN A 109 -6.15 -6.98 12.65
N GLU A 110 -6.38 -5.69 12.54
CA GLU A 110 -7.23 -5.11 11.49
C GLU A 110 -6.68 -5.41 10.08
N ASN A 111 -5.35 -5.39 9.90
CA ASN A 111 -4.72 -5.76 8.63
C ASN A 111 -4.90 -7.24 8.25
N ARG A 112 -5.20 -8.14 9.20
CA ARG A 112 -5.51 -9.55 8.90
C ARG A 112 -6.76 -9.71 8.07
N GLU A 113 -7.71 -8.81 8.22
CA GLU A 113 -8.93 -8.81 7.40
C GLU A 113 -8.60 -8.55 5.91
N TYR A 114 -7.66 -7.66 5.61
CA TYR A 114 -7.21 -7.48 4.22
C TYR A 114 -6.53 -8.72 3.65
N ALA A 115 -5.75 -9.43 4.44
CA ALA A 115 -5.14 -10.69 4.02
C ALA A 115 -6.21 -11.77 3.73
N ARG A 116 -7.26 -11.85 4.57
CA ARG A 116 -8.39 -12.77 4.36
C ARG A 116 -9.14 -12.43 3.07
N ARG A 117 -9.45 -11.16 2.85
CA ARG A 117 -10.11 -10.67 1.63
C ARG A 117 -9.28 -10.92 0.39
N ALA A 118 -7.97 -10.62 0.43
CA ALA A 118 -7.06 -10.88 -0.68
C ALA A 118 -7.04 -12.36 -1.06
N ALA A 119 -6.93 -13.26 -0.09
CA ALA A 119 -6.95 -14.69 -0.34
C ALA A 119 -8.27 -15.17 -0.99
N ARG A 120 -9.40 -14.63 -0.52
CA ARG A 120 -10.71 -14.97 -1.09
C ARG A 120 -10.86 -14.45 -2.51
N LEU A 121 -10.51 -13.18 -2.76
CA LEU A 121 -10.58 -12.56 -4.08
C LEU A 121 -9.65 -13.24 -5.10
N LYS A 122 -8.41 -13.52 -4.72
CA LYS A 122 -7.47 -14.28 -5.56
C LYS A 122 -8.07 -15.61 -5.98
N SER A 123 -8.65 -16.34 -5.03
CA SER A 123 -9.32 -17.63 -5.31
C SER A 123 -10.48 -17.45 -6.31
N ILE A 124 -11.28 -16.39 -6.20
CA ILE A 124 -12.38 -16.11 -7.13
C ILE A 124 -11.84 -15.84 -8.54
N PHE A 125 -10.85 -14.96 -8.67
CA PHE A 125 -10.27 -14.64 -9.97
C PHE A 125 -9.59 -15.84 -10.62
N VAL A 126 -8.79 -16.61 -9.87
CA VAL A 126 -8.09 -17.79 -10.39
C VAL A 126 -9.07 -18.86 -10.88
N ARG A 127 -10.16 -19.13 -10.14
CA ARG A 127 -11.21 -20.05 -10.60
C ARG A 127 -11.92 -19.59 -11.87
N ASN A 128 -11.92 -18.28 -12.12
CA ASN A 128 -12.50 -17.68 -13.30
C ASN A 128 -11.48 -17.44 -14.44
N GLY A 129 -10.32 -18.10 -14.39
CA GLY A 129 -9.35 -18.14 -15.49
C GLY A 129 -8.36 -16.98 -15.55
N PHE A 130 -8.24 -16.25 -14.45
CA PHE A 130 -7.17 -15.27 -14.29
C PHE A 130 -5.96 -15.90 -13.60
N HIS A 131 -4.79 -15.31 -13.80
CA HIS A 131 -3.57 -15.67 -13.07
C HIS A 131 -3.08 -14.48 -12.25
N ILE A 132 -2.25 -14.74 -11.24
CA ILE A 132 -1.60 -13.68 -10.45
C ILE A 132 -0.35 -13.21 -11.20
N VAL A 133 -0.22 -11.92 -11.48
CA VAL A 133 0.91 -11.38 -12.24
C VAL A 133 2.16 -11.28 -11.39
N TYR A 134 2.06 -10.65 -10.21
CA TYR A 134 3.16 -10.57 -9.25
C TYR A 134 2.91 -11.55 -8.12
N ASP A 135 3.30 -12.80 -8.32
CA ASP A 135 3.08 -13.91 -7.38
C ASP A 135 4.31 -14.22 -6.54
N LYS A 136 5.49 -14.04 -7.10
CA LYS A 136 6.78 -14.40 -6.50
C LYS A 136 7.74 -13.22 -6.44
N ASP A 137 8.52 -13.20 -5.37
CA ASP A 137 9.77 -12.45 -5.23
C ASP A 137 10.90 -13.48 -5.07
N LEU A 138 11.67 -13.69 -6.14
CA LEU A 138 12.56 -14.82 -6.31
C LEU A 138 11.78 -16.15 -6.15
N ASP A 139 12.06 -16.90 -5.09
CA ASP A 139 11.44 -18.18 -4.76
C ASP A 139 10.32 -18.09 -3.70
N ARG A 140 10.01 -16.88 -3.22
CA ARG A 140 9.03 -16.64 -2.16
C ARG A 140 7.76 -16.01 -2.68
N ASP A 141 6.63 -16.39 -2.06
CA ASP A 141 5.35 -15.76 -2.36
C ASP A 141 5.38 -14.28 -1.93
N VAL A 142 4.87 -13.40 -2.79
CA VAL A 142 4.70 -11.97 -2.48
C VAL A 142 3.63 -11.81 -1.40
N SER A 143 3.90 -10.95 -0.42
CA SER A 143 2.92 -10.60 0.60
C SER A 143 1.76 -9.83 -0.01
N ASP A 144 0.55 -10.19 0.37
CA ASP A 144 -0.64 -9.42 0.06
C ASP A 144 -0.78 -8.21 0.99
N GLY A 145 -1.45 -7.19 0.48
CA GLY A 145 -1.81 -6.01 1.23
C GLY A 145 -3.17 -5.49 0.77
N PHE A 146 -3.29 -4.19 0.59
CA PHE A 146 -4.48 -3.55 0.00
C PHE A 146 -4.71 -3.96 -1.45
N PHE A 147 -3.69 -4.42 -2.14
CA PHE A 147 -3.72 -4.70 -3.57
C PHE A 147 -3.03 -6.02 -3.87
N PHE A 148 -3.53 -6.69 -4.90
CA PHE A 148 -2.85 -7.75 -5.62
C PHE A 148 -3.04 -7.55 -7.13
N THR A 149 -2.40 -8.37 -7.94
CA THR A 149 -2.37 -8.19 -9.39
C THR A 149 -2.87 -9.43 -10.09
N ILE A 150 -3.67 -9.24 -11.13
CA ILE A 150 -4.20 -10.32 -11.95
C ILE A 150 -3.94 -10.05 -13.42
N GLY A 151 -3.85 -11.10 -14.21
CA GLY A 151 -3.80 -11.07 -15.67
C GLY A 151 -4.71 -12.14 -16.25
N ARG A 152 -4.99 -12.03 -17.54
CA ARG A 152 -5.71 -13.04 -18.29
C ARG A 152 -5.04 -13.24 -19.66
N ASN A 153 -4.82 -14.49 -20.05
CA ASN A 153 -4.21 -14.79 -21.33
C ASN A 153 -5.05 -14.23 -22.48
N GLY A 154 -4.38 -13.66 -23.47
CA GLY A 154 -5.02 -13.05 -24.63
C GLY A 154 -5.50 -11.60 -24.45
N PHE A 155 -5.28 -10.99 -23.27
CA PHE A 155 -5.65 -9.61 -22.98
C PHE A 155 -4.44 -8.79 -22.54
N THR A 156 -4.40 -7.53 -22.99
CA THR A 156 -3.57 -6.51 -22.33
C THR A 156 -4.27 -6.03 -21.04
N GLY A 157 -3.53 -5.31 -20.20
CA GLY A 157 -4.14 -4.69 -19.00
C GLY A 157 -5.22 -3.67 -19.34
N ASP A 158 -5.03 -2.92 -20.41
CA ASP A 158 -5.98 -1.90 -20.85
C ASP A 158 -7.24 -2.55 -21.45
N ASP A 159 -7.10 -3.59 -22.30
CA ASP A 159 -8.24 -4.35 -22.82
C ASP A 159 -9.08 -4.96 -21.68
N LEU A 160 -8.42 -5.46 -20.63
CA LEU A 160 -9.14 -6.00 -19.46
C LEU A 160 -9.92 -4.92 -18.70
N VAL A 161 -9.39 -3.69 -18.59
CA VAL A 161 -10.13 -2.57 -17.98
C VAL A 161 -11.38 -2.28 -18.81
N ASP A 162 -11.20 -2.14 -20.12
CA ASP A 162 -12.29 -1.77 -21.05
C ASP A 162 -13.39 -2.84 -21.09
N GLU A 163 -13.01 -4.12 -21.12
CA GLU A 163 -13.99 -5.20 -21.16
C GLU A 163 -14.68 -5.44 -19.80
N LEU A 164 -13.93 -5.51 -18.71
CA LEU A 164 -14.51 -5.81 -17.40
C LEU A 164 -15.47 -4.75 -16.89
N ILE A 165 -15.33 -3.48 -17.31
CA ILE A 165 -16.24 -2.42 -16.91
C ILE A 165 -17.66 -2.65 -17.47
N HIS A 166 -17.80 -3.31 -18.62
CA HIS A 166 -19.10 -3.70 -19.18
C HIS A 166 -19.85 -4.73 -18.32
N TYR A 167 -19.10 -5.45 -17.47
CA TYR A 167 -19.64 -6.39 -16.48
C TYR A 167 -19.72 -5.77 -15.08
N GLY A 168 -19.47 -4.45 -14.97
CA GLY A 168 -19.52 -3.72 -13.69
C GLY A 168 -18.34 -4.01 -12.76
N ILE A 169 -17.20 -4.47 -13.30
CA ILE A 169 -15.96 -4.70 -12.56
C ILE A 169 -14.97 -3.59 -12.93
N ALA A 170 -14.68 -2.69 -11.99
CA ALA A 170 -13.72 -1.63 -12.16
C ALA A 170 -12.36 -1.99 -11.54
N ALA A 171 -11.29 -1.78 -12.27
CA ALA A 171 -9.92 -2.01 -11.83
C ALA A 171 -8.96 -1.00 -12.49
N ILE A 172 -7.69 -1.07 -12.16
CA ILE A 172 -6.66 -0.18 -12.72
C ILE A 172 -5.65 -1.04 -13.48
N SER A 173 -5.37 -0.67 -14.74
CA SER A 173 -4.31 -1.31 -15.52
C SER A 173 -2.96 -1.19 -14.82
N LEU A 174 -2.16 -2.24 -14.87
CA LEU A 174 -0.80 -2.24 -14.33
C LEU A 174 0.09 -1.20 -15.03
N ARG A 175 -0.15 -0.93 -16.31
CA ARG A 175 0.53 0.14 -17.04
C ARG A 175 0.35 1.51 -16.37
N THR A 176 -0.84 1.83 -15.88
CA THR A 176 -1.13 3.07 -15.14
C THR A 176 -0.32 3.16 -13.84
N THR A 177 0.09 2.05 -13.27
CA THR A 177 0.91 1.99 -12.06
C THR A 177 2.42 1.95 -12.34
N GLY A 178 2.83 2.07 -13.60
CA GLY A 178 4.23 2.08 -14.04
C GLY A 178 4.83 0.69 -14.28
N SER A 179 4.02 -0.37 -14.32
CA SER A 179 4.47 -1.72 -14.61
C SER A 179 4.57 -1.97 -16.13
N GLU A 180 5.57 -2.75 -16.54
CA GLU A 180 5.70 -3.27 -17.89
C GLU A 180 4.91 -4.57 -18.11
N GLN A 181 4.45 -5.21 -17.01
CA GLN A 181 3.63 -6.41 -17.08
C GLN A 181 2.19 -6.09 -17.46
N GLN A 182 1.56 -7.01 -18.20
CA GLN A 182 0.16 -6.91 -18.56
C GLN A 182 -0.73 -7.40 -17.42
N GLY A 183 -1.82 -6.69 -17.15
CA GLY A 183 -2.77 -7.07 -16.12
C GLY A 183 -3.38 -5.89 -15.37
N LEU A 184 -4.04 -6.21 -14.27
CA LEU A 184 -4.80 -5.28 -13.45
C LEU A 184 -4.32 -5.29 -12.00
N ARG A 185 -4.43 -4.15 -11.34
CA ARG A 185 -4.33 -4.02 -9.90
C ARG A 185 -5.72 -4.06 -9.27
N ILE A 186 -5.95 -5.04 -8.42
CA ILE A 186 -7.20 -5.24 -7.69
C ILE A 186 -7.08 -4.71 -6.27
N CYS A 187 -8.10 -3.98 -5.80
CA CYS A 187 -8.18 -3.47 -4.45
C CYS A 187 -9.01 -4.42 -3.57
N THR A 188 -8.50 -4.75 -2.39
CA THR A 188 -9.16 -5.66 -1.45
C THR A 188 -10.04 -4.94 -0.42
N SER A 189 -9.89 -3.62 -0.26
CA SER A 189 -10.49 -2.89 0.86
C SER A 189 -11.99 -2.61 0.70
N MET A 190 -12.50 -2.59 -0.54
CA MET A 190 -13.88 -2.17 -0.83
C MET A 190 -14.87 -3.32 -0.95
N LEU A 191 -14.40 -4.57 -1.05
CA LEU A 191 -15.27 -5.73 -1.22
C LEU A 191 -15.35 -6.55 0.08
N GLY A 192 -16.55 -6.83 0.51
CA GLY A 192 -16.86 -7.69 1.64
C GLY A 192 -17.44 -9.04 1.21
N ASP A 193 -17.81 -9.87 2.18
CA ASP A 193 -18.34 -11.21 1.91
C ASP A 193 -19.65 -11.19 1.11
N ASP A 194 -20.48 -10.14 1.29
CA ASP A 194 -21.75 -9.96 0.59
C ASP A 194 -21.58 -9.60 -0.90
N ASP A 195 -20.41 -9.08 -1.30
CA ASP A 195 -20.12 -8.68 -2.67
C ASP A 195 -19.60 -9.83 -3.54
N TYR A 196 -19.05 -10.89 -2.94
CA TYR A 196 -18.41 -11.97 -3.68
C TYR A 196 -19.35 -12.75 -4.60
N PRO A 197 -20.61 -13.06 -4.23
CA PRO A 197 -21.53 -13.74 -5.14
C PRO A 197 -21.79 -12.93 -6.42
N LEU A 198 -21.95 -11.61 -6.29
CA LEU A 198 -22.14 -10.72 -7.44
C LEU A 198 -20.89 -10.65 -8.32
N LEU A 199 -19.69 -10.62 -7.71
CA LEU A 199 -18.43 -10.67 -8.46
C LEU A 199 -18.31 -11.99 -9.24
N GLU A 200 -18.62 -13.13 -8.65
CA GLU A 200 -18.60 -14.44 -9.32
C GLU A 200 -19.60 -14.49 -10.48
N GLU A 201 -20.81 -13.96 -10.32
CA GLU A 201 -21.80 -13.86 -11.40
C GLU A 201 -21.29 -13.02 -12.57
N ARG A 202 -20.71 -11.85 -12.30
CA ARG A 202 -20.15 -10.96 -13.30
C ARG A 202 -18.97 -11.59 -14.05
N LEU A 203 -18.07 -12.27 -13.35
CA LEU A 203 -16.97 -13.02 -13.97
C LEU A 203 -17.47 -14.20 -14.79
N ALA A 204 -18.51 -14.90 -14.35
CA ALA A 204 -19.15 -15.95 -15.15
C ALA A 204 -19.79 -15.38 -16.42
N ALA A 205 -20.39 -14.18 -16.36
CA ALA A 205 -20.92 -13.51 -17.55
C ALA A 205 -19.80 -13.11 -18.52
N PHE A 206 -18.70 -12.57 -18.01
CA PHE A 206 -17.51 -12.29 -18.80
C PHE A 206 -16.96 -13.55 -19.47
N ASN A 207 -16.85 -14.66 -18.76
CA ASN A 207 -16.33 -15.93 -19.28
C ASN A 207 -17.21 -16.57 -20.36
N ARG A 208 -18.50 -16.27 -20.41
CA ARG A 208 -19.38 -16.73 -21.51
C ARG A 208 -19.02 -16.07 -22.85
N ASN A 209 -18.58 -14.82 -22.83
CA ASN A 209 -18.18 -14.08 -24.02
C ASN A 209 -16.71 -14.28 -24.37
N PHE A 210 -15.89 -14.57 -23.35
CA PHE A 210 -14.45 -14.79 -23.49
C PHE A 210 -14.06 -16.12 -22.82
N PRO A 211 -14.37 -17.26 -23.43
CA PRO A 211 -14.09 -18.58 -22.86
C PRO A 211 -12.58 -18.78 -22.68
N GLN A 212 -12.21 -19.57 -21.70
CA GLN A 212 -10.84 -19.98 -21.48
C GLN A 212 -10.41 -20.91 -22.65
N THR A 213 -9.34 -20.52 -23.34
CA THR A 213 -8.69 -21.38 -24.36
C THR A 213 -7.66 -22.29 -23.74
#